data_1c6a9e9f28911ad6db02dbabbeb57e91
#
_entry.id   1c6a9e9f28911ad6db02dbabbeb57e91
#
_cell.length_a   1.000
_cell.length_b   1.000
_cell.length_c   1.000
_cell.angle_alpha   90.00
_cell.angle_beta   90.00
_cell.angle_gamma   90.00
#
_symmetry.space_group_name_H-M   'P 1'
#
loop_
_entity.id
_entity.type
_entity.pdbx_description
1 polymer ?
#
loop_
_entity_poly.entity_id
_entity_poly.type
_entity_poly.pdbx_seq_one_letter_code
_entity_poly.pdbx_strand_id
1 'polypeptide(L)'
;MIHNEKKHIMRKYMLLLLVVFALMGLSAQNMPTLRKGDTIAIAAPSGKVEPSQVLPAVQYFQSQGFSVIVPEGIYENYSGFAGTVSQRIAQMQALLDRPGVKAIVCARGGYGAVSLLDSLDFTKFRKHPKWICGFSDITAFHSHLHTLGYPTLHSVMTINIWEENMGNEYHKSLINALRGKTLNYDFEPHPANHSGTAKGILVGGNLSLLYSMLESVSSINTDGKILFIEDVGENIYHIERMLVALDRAGKLKGLKGLIVGSMNKIKIDDYYFDSTIEDVILGVCGKYNYPICFDFPAGHDGKNVALRLGCMASLVVTKGECHLTINS
;
A
#
# COMPACT_ATOMS: atom_id res chain seq x y z
N MET A 1 1.66 10.97 54.72
CA MET A 1 0.79 11.76 53.81
C MET A 1 1.54 12.29 52.62
N ILE A 2 2.63 13.01 52.73
CA ILE A 2 3.40 13.66 51.65
C ILE A 2 3.93 12.67 50.54
N HIS A 3 4.23 11.44 50.90
CA HIS A 3 4.76 10.45 49.97
C HIS A 3 3.70 9.89 49.00
N ASN A 4 2.42 9.80 49.42
CA ASN A 4 1.31 9.37 48.60
C ASN A 4 0.84 10.46 47.64
N GLU A 5 0.88 11.73 48.02
CA GLU A 5 0.57 12.85 47.13
C GLU A 5 1.56 12.96 45.97
N LYS A 6 2.87 12.84 46.23
CA LYS A 6 3.89 12.86 45.18
C LYS A 6 3.70 11.73 44.17
N LYS A 7 3.34 10.52 44.61
CA LYS A 7 3.04 9.40 43.69
C LYS A 7 1.78 9.66 42.84
N HIS A 8 0.79 10.31 43.42
CA HIS A 8 -0.46 10.62 42.68
C HIS A 8 -0.25 11.71 41.63
N ILE A 9 0.55 12.72 41.96
CA ILE A 9 0.94 13.81 41.06
C ILE A 9 1.79 13.25 39.91
N MET A 10 2.78 12.41 40.20
CA MET A 10 3.64 11.80 39.19
C MET A 10 2.86 10.86 38.23
N ARG A 11 1.87 10.10 38.73
CA ARG A 11 0.95 9.31 37.88
C ARG A 11 0.08 10.19 36.98
N LYS A 12 -0.43 11.33 37.47
CA LYS A 12 -1.20 12.27 36.64
C LYS A 12 -0.36 12.88 35.51
N TYR A 13 0.87 13.29 35.79
CA TYR A 13 1.77 13.82 34.76
C TYR A 13 2.19 12.75 33.75
N MET A 14 2.42 11.51 34.19
CA MET A 14 2.72 10.40 33.30
C MET A 14 1.54 10.02 32.42
N LEU A 15 0.29 10.05 32.95
CA LEU A 15 -0.92 9.87 32.13
C LEU A 15 -1.11 11.04 31.14
N LEU A 16 -0.87 12.27 31.57
CA LEU A 16 -0.97 13.45 30.70
C LEU A 16 0.06 13.42 29.58
N LEU A 17 1.31 13.01 29.88
CA LEU A 17 2.36 12.78 28.88
C LEU A 17 1.97 11.66 27.89
N LEU A 18 1.41 10.54 28.36
CA LEU A 18 0.93 9.45 27.51
C LEU A 18 -0.23 9.89 26.61
N VAL A 19 -1.15 10.72 27.11
CA VAL A 19 -2.26 11.27 26.31
C VAL A 19 -1.74 12.30 25.30
N VAL A 20 -0.77 13.15 25.66
CA VAL A 20 -0.15 14.11 24.75
C VAL A 20 0.66 13.37 23.67
N PHE A 21 1.39 12.30 24.00
CA PHE A 21 2.08 11.45 23.03
C PHE A 21 1.08 10.69 22.13
N ALA A 22 -0.04 10.21 22.66
CA ALA A 22 -1.08 9.56 21.87
C ALA A 22 -1.79 10.55 20.92
N LEU A 23 -1.97 11.80 21.33
CA LEU A 23 -2.54 12.87 20.49
C LEU A 23 -1.54 13.39 19.43
N MET A 24 -0.25 13.36 19.69
CA MET A 24 0.79 13.69 18.70
C MET A 24 0.96 12.62 17.62
N GLY A 25 0.55 11.37 17.88
CA GLY A 25 0.58 10.26 16.90
C GLY A 25 -0.56 10.25 15.87
N LEU A 26 -1.53 11.17 15.98
CA LEU A 26 -2.74 11.18 15.13
C LEU A 26 -2.79 12.32 14.09
N SER A 27 -1.74 13.10 13.94
CA SER A 27 -1.66 14.06 12.84
C SER A 27 -1.30 13.28 11.57
N ALA A 28 -2.30 13.05 10.69
CA ALA A 28 -2.02 12.62 9.32
C ALA A 28 -0.99 13.57 8.73
N GLN A 29 0.18 13.04 8.35
CA GLN A 29 1.24 13.84 7.77
C GLN A 29 0.70 14.50 6.51
N ASN A 30 0.87 15.83 6.38
CA ASN A 30 0.38 16.59 5.23
C ASN A 30 1.10 16.15 3.95
N MET A 31 0.50 15.23 3.23
CA MET A 31 0.97 14.79 1.92
C MET A 31 0.66 15.86 0.87
N PRO A 32 1.54 16.06 -0.14
CA PRO A 32 1.32 17.08 -1.14
C PRO A 32 0.13 16.75 -2.03
N THR A 33 -0.74 17.73 -2.26
CA THR A 33 -1.72 17.71 -3.35
C THR A 33 -1.06 18.25 -4.61
N LEU A 34 -0.94 17.43 -5.65
CA LEU A 34 -0.25 17.79 -6.88
C LEU A 34 -1.09 18.71 -7.77
N ARG A 35 -0.44 19.74 -8.34
CA ARG A 35 -0.99 20.71 -9.29
C ARG A 35 -0.21 20.66 -10.61
N LYS A 36 -0.72 21.31 -11.64
CA LYS A 36 0.04 21.51 -12.90
C LYS A 36 1.39 22.15 -12.59
N GLY A 37 2.45 21.65 -13.23
CA GLY A 37 3.83 22.07 -13.03
C GLY A 37 4.57 21.31 -11.91
N ASP A 38 3.87 20.63 -11.00
CA ASP A 38 4.53 19.82 -9.98
C ASP A 38 5.28 18.62 -10.59
N THR A 39 6.32 18.19 -9.91
CA THR A 39 7.24 17.16 -10.40
C THR A 39 6.91 15.79 -9.88
N ILE A 40 6.76 14.84 -10.80
CA ILE A 40 6.75 13.40 -10.57
C ILE A 40 8.12 12.83 -10.94
N ALA A 41 8.69 11.96 -10.13
CA ALA A 41 9.88 11.20 -10.47
C ALA A 41 9.54 9.73 -10.71
N ILE A 42 10.27 9.08 -11.61
CA ILE A 42 10.17 7.63 -11.83
C ILE A 42 11.32 6.94 -11.08
N ALA A 43 11.03 5.86 -10.38
CA ALA A 43 12.03 5.05 -9.69
C ALA A 43 11.88 3.57 -10.06
N ALA A 44 12.98 2.82 -10.07
CA ALA A 44 12.98 1.39 -10.27
C ALA A 44 13.64 0.66 -9.07
N PRO A 45 12.94 0.54 -7.93
CA PRO A 45 13.52 -0.08 -6.73
C PRO A 45 13.62 -1.61 -6.81
N SER A 46 13.00 -2.24 -7.80
CA SER A 46 12.83 -3.69 -7.91
C SER A 46 13.38 -4.23 -9.22
N GLY A 47 12.49 -4.74 -10.09
CA GLY A 47 12.85 -5.34 -11.36
C GLY A 47 13.34 -4.32 -12.40
N LYS A 48 14.17 -4.79 -13.34
CA LYS A 48 14.64 -4.01 -14.48
C LYS A 48 13.49 -3.53 -15.36
N VAL A 49 13.67 -2.39 -15.99
CA VAL A 49 12.77 -1.83 -17.00
C VAL A 49 13.54 -1.35 -18.21
N GLU A 50 12.84 -1.32 -19.34
CA GLU A 50 13.37 -0.76 -20.60
C GLU A 50 12.76 0.61 -20.87
N PRO A 51 13.43 1.50 -21.61
CA PRO A 51 12.90 2.82 -21.94
C PRO A 51 11.49 2.79 -22.56
N SER A 52 11.21 1.82 -23.42
CA SER A 52 9.88 1.63 -24.04
C SER A 52 8.76 1.35 -23.04
N GLN A 53 9.07 0.80 -21.87
CA GLN A 53 8.13 0.51 -20.78
C GLN A 53 7.87 1.72 -19.88
N VAL A 54 8.67 2.76 -19.98
CA VAL A 54 8.59 3.97 -19.16
C VAL A 54 8.05 5.16 -19.95
N LEU A 55 8.42 5.28 -21.24
CA LEU A 55 8.08 6.42 -22.07
C LEU A 55 6.57 6.73 -22.17
N PRO A 56 5.66 5.75 -22.38
CA PRO A 56 4.22 6.03 -22.42
C PRO A 56 3.70 6.67 -21.12
N ALA A 57 4.20 6.22 -19.97
CA ALA A 57 3.83 6.79 -18.68
C ALA A 57 4.35 8.24 -18.52
N VAL A 58 5.57 8.52 -18.99
CA VAL A 58 6.13 9.88 -19.01
C VAL A 58 5.23 10.80 -19.83
N GLN A 59 4.86 10.39 -21.05
CA GLN A 59 3.96 11.14 -21.93
C GLN A 59 2.59 11.36 -21.27
N TYR A 60 2.04 10.33 -20.63
CA TYR A 60 0.78 10.43 -19.91
C TYR A 60 0.86 11.46 -18.78
N PHE A 61 1.87 11.39 -17.89
CA PHE A 61 2.00 12.37 -16.82
C PHE A 61 2.24 13.78 -17.31
N GLN A 62 3.01 13.96 -18.38
CA GLN A 62 3.20 15.26 -19.04
C GLN A 62 1.89 15.79 -19.62
N SER A 63 1.07 14.96 -20.27
CA SER A 63 -0.26 15.34 -20.77
C SER A 63 -1.20 15.77 -19.64
N GLN A 64 -0.99 15.26 -18.43
CA GLN A 64 -1.71 15.71 -17.23
C GLN A 64 -1.16 17.01 -16.65
N GLY A 65 -0.10 17.58 -17.24
CA GLY A 65 0.50 18.85 -16.86
C GLY A 65 1.57 18.75 -15.79
N PHE A 66 2.11 17.57 -15.52
CA PHE A 66 3.22 17.37 -14.58
C PHE A 66 4.58 17.47 -15.26
N SER A 67 5.59 17.94 -14.55
CA SER A 67 6.98 17.74 -14.92
C SER A 67 7.41 16.32 -14.52
N VAL A 68 8.18 15.62 -15.38
CA VAL A 68 8.60 14.26 -15.11
C VAL A 68 10.13 14.17 -15.11
N ILE A 69 10.66 13.54 -14.05
CA ILE A 69 12.10 13.22 -13.92
C ILE A 69 12.25 11.72 -14.07
N VAL A 70 13.09 11.30 -15.00
CA VAL A 70 13.49 9.91 -15.20
C VAL A 70 15.01 9.85 -15.02
N PRO A 71 15.52 9.34 -13.90
CA PRO A 71 16.97 9.17 -13.72
C PRO A 71 17.52 8.11 -14.69
N GLU A 72 18.68 8.35 -15.29
CA GLU A 72 19.30 7.40 -16.22
C GLU A 72 19.52 6.01 -15.61
N GLY A 73 19.90 5.96 -14.33
CA GLY A 73 20.20 4.72 -13.64
C GLY A 73 19.01 3.77 -13.43
N ILE A 74 17.75 4.17 -13.72
CA ILE A 74 16.62 3.24 -13.60
C ILE A 74 16.63 2.11 -14.63
N TYR A 75 17.43 2.26 -15.70
CA TYR A 75 17.55 1.28 -16.78
C TYR A 75 18.72 0.29 -16.59
N GLU A 76 19.40 0.37 -15.46
CA GLU A 76 20.42 -0.60 -15.09
C GLU A 76 19.86 -2.03 -15.05
N ASN A 77 20.72 -3.01 -15.37
CA ASN A 77 20.35 -4.41 -15.35
C ASN A 77 21.41 -5.25 -14.63
N TYR A 78 21.04 -5.77 -13.49
CA TYR A 78 21.86 -6.73 -12.74
C TYR A 78 21.00 -7.92 -12.33
N SER A 79 21.17 -9.06 -12.99
CA SER A 79 20.41 -10.30 -12.72
C SER A 79 18.88 -10.11 -12.69
N GLY A 80 18.33 -9.26 -13.57
CA GLY A 80 16.91 -8.97 -13.64
C GLY A 80 16.41 -7.83 -12.73
N PHE A 81 17.27 -7.28 -11.88
CA PHE A 81 16.99 -6.08 -11.08
C PHE A 81 17.39 -4.80 -11.86
N ALA A 82 16.83 -3.67 -11.46
CA ALA A 82 17.23 -2.35 -11.97
C ALA A 82 18.56 -1.88 -11.35
N GLY A 83 19.59 -2.68 -11.50
CA GLY A 83 20.93 -2.50 -10.93
C GLY A 83 21.16 -3.28 -9.63
N THR A 84 22.36 -3.18 -9.09
CA THR A 84 22.75 -3.75 -7.80
C THR A 84 21.95 -3.13 -6.66
N VAL A 85 21.94 -3.76 -5.50
CA VAL A 85 21.29 -3.21 -4.29
C VAL A 85 21.80 -1.80 -4.01
N SER A 86 23.13 -1.57 -4.05
CA SER A 86 23.71 -0.24 -3.78
C SER A 86 23.29 0.80 -4.80
N GLN A 87 23.18 0.46 -6.09
CA GLN A 87 22.71 1.37 -7.14
C GLN A 87 21.24 1.74 -6.91
N ARG A 88 20.36 0.77 -6.61
CA ARG A 88 18.95 1.01 -6.33
C ARG A 88 18.74 1.86 -5.07
N ILE A 89 19.54 1.62 -4.01
CA ILE A 89 19.55 2.46 -2.80
C ILE A 89 19.92 3.89 -3.18
N ALA A 90 21.03 4.11 -3.89
CA ALA A 90 21.51 5.43 -4.27
C ALA A 90 20.48 6.19 -5.11
N GLN A 91 19.85 5.54 -6.08
CA GLN A 91 18.80 6.11 -6.92
C GLN A 91 17.55 6.50 -6.10
N MET A 92 17.06 5.58 -5.26
CA MET A 92 15.89 5.84 -4.44
C MET A 92 16.16 6.94 -3.42
N GLN A 93 17.32 6.93 -2.76
CA GLN A 93 17.74 7.94 -1.81
C GLN A 93 17.80 9.33 -2.46
N ALA A 94 18.38 9.45 -3.65
CA ALA A 94 18.45 10.73 -4.36
C ALA A 94 17.06 11.32 -4.64
N LEU A 95 16.06 10.49 -4.94
CA LEU A 95 14.69 10.92 -5.17
C LEU A 95 13.96 11.25 -3.85
N LEU A 96 14.16 10.45 -2.80
CA LEU A 96 13.63 10.72 -1.46
C LEU A 96 14.12 12.07 -0.92
N ASP A 97 15.38 12.38 -1.18
CA ASP A 97 16.04 13.60 -0.71
C ASP A 97 15.68 14.86 -1.49
N ARG A 98 15.12 14.74 -2.70
CA ARG A 98 14.90 15.87 -3.62
C ARG A 98 13.64 16.67 -3.25
N PRO A 99 13.74 17.93 -2.77
CA PRO A 99 12.59 18.66 -2.21
C PRO A 99 11.50 18.98 -3.25
N GLY A 100 11.87 19.21 -4.52
CA GLY A 100 10.94 19.55 -5.60
C GLY A 100 10.10 18.40 -6.13
N VAL A 101 10.43 17.13 -5.78
CA VAL A 101 9.64 15.97 -6.16
C VAL A 101 8.45 15.84 -5.22
N LYS A 102 7.23 15.72 -5.78
CA LYS A 102 5.98 15.57 -5.03
C LYS A 102 5.45 14.15 -5.03
N ALA A 103 5.81 13.36 -6.03
CA ALA A 103 5.49 11.94 -6.12
C ALA A 103 6.64 11.16 -6.77
N ILE A 104 6.86 9.95 -6.29
CA ILE A 104 7.74 8.95 -6.91
C ILE A 104 6.82 7.82 -7.38
N VAL A 105 6.70 7.64 -8.69
CA VAL A 105 5.98 6.51 -9.29
C VAL A 105 6.99 5.43 -9.61
N CYS A 106 6.78 4.24 -9.03
CA CYS A 106 7.66 3.11 -9.30
C CYS A 106 7.42 2.61 -10.72
N ALA A 107 8.51 2.28 -11.40
CA ALA A 107 8.44 1.85 -12.79
C ALA A 107 7.85 0.43 -12.88
N ARG A 108 8.22 -0.43 -11.95
CA ARG A 108 7.88 -1.85 -11.92
C ARG A 108 8.02 -2.41 -10.51
N GLY A 109 7.24 -3.47 -10.21
CA GLY A 109 7.46 -4.38 -9.10
C GLY A 109 8.45 -5.50 -9.45
N GLY A 110 8.15 -6.70 -9.00
CA GLY A 110 8.98 -7.88 -9.16
C GLY A 110 9.53 -8.34 -7.83
N TYR A 111 10.80 -8.08 -7.53
CA TYR A 111 11.45 -8.47 -6.28
C TYR A 111 12.57 -7.50 -5.91
N GLY A 112 12.81 -7.34 -4.61
CA GLY A 112 14.03 -6.71 -4.08
C GLY A 112 13.83 -5.34 -3.43
N ALA A 113 12.63 -4.78 -3.36
CA ALA A 113 12.36 -3.52 -2.65
C ALA A 113 12.64 -3.64 -1.14
N VAL A 114 12.33 -4.78 -0.53
CA VAL A 114 12.59 -5.03 0.90
C VAL A 114 14.06 -4.82 1.25
N SER A 115 14.98 -5.27 0.39
CA SER A 115 16.43 -5.16 0.65
C SER A 115 16.98 -3.73 0.67
N LEU A 116 16.19 -2.74 0.30
CA LEU A 116 16.60 -1.34 0.31
C LEU A 116 16.24 -0.64 1.64
N LEU A 117 15.17 -1.07 2.32
CA LEU A 117 14.51 -0.33 3.39
C LEU A 117 15.46 0.05 4.53
N ASP A 118 16.26 -0.88 5.02
CA ASP A 118 17.14 -0.67 6.18
C ASP A 118 18.33 0.26 5.87
N SER A 119 18.61 0.53 4.58
CA SER A 119 19.70 1.39 4.14
C SER A 119 19.24 2.78 3.70
N LEU A 120 17.93 3.03 3.65
CA LEU A 120 17.38 4.32 3.23
C LEU A 120 17.22 5.26 4.44
N ASP A 121 17.68 6.50 4.28
CA ASP A 121 17.45 7.57 5.25
C ASP A 121 16.23 8.41 4.86
N PHE A 122 15.22 8.40 5.72
CA PHE A 122 13.98 9.15 5.54
C PHE A 122 14.02 10.56 6.18
N THR A 123 15.16 11.03 6.67
CA THR A 123 15.28 12.33 7.37
C THR A 123 14.85 13.50 6.49
N LYS A 124 15.31 13.56 5.22
CA LYS A 124 14.90 14.61 4.29
C LYS A 124 13.50 14.40 3.74
N PHE A 125 13.10 13.13 3.54
CA PHE A 125 11.73 12.78 3.18
C PHE A 125 10.72 13.33 4.22
N ARG A 126 11.01 13.22 5.52
CA ARG A 126 10.15 13.76 6.58
C ARG A 126 9.96 15.28 6.50
N LYS A 127 10.96 16.02 6.00
CA LYS A 127 10.87 17.47 5.80
C LYS A 127 10.09 17.84 4.53
N HIS A 128 10.15 17.00 3.51
CA HIS A 128 9.52 17.19 2.22
C HIS A 128 8.81 15.91 1.78
N PRO A 129 7.68 15.54 2.43
CA PRO A 129 6.96 14.30 2.13
C PRO A 129 6.52 14.27 0.67
N LYS A 130 6.50 13.08 0.10
CA LYS A 130 6.08 12.82 -1.27
C LYS A 130 5.41 11.48 -1.38
N TRP A 131 4.48 11.35 -2.31
CA TRP A 131 3.81 10.09 -2.56
C TRP A 131 4.78 9.04 -3.09
N ILE A 132 4.73 7.83 -2.55
CA ILE A 132 5.33 6.64 -3.14
C ILE A 132 4.18 5.85 -3.76
N CYS A 133 4.24 5.65 -5.09
CA CYS A 133 3.16 5.08 -5.88
C CYS A 133 3.61 3.76 -6.54
N GLY A 134 2.80 2.73 -6.44
CA GLY A 134 3.05 1.43 -7.02
C GLY A 134 2.30 0.33 -6.29
N PHE A 135 2.50 -0.92 -6.68
CA PHE A 135 1.89 -2.10 -6.06
C PHE A 135 2.85 -3.30 -6.12
N SER A 136 2.39 -4.50 -5.75
CA SER A 136 3.25 -5.68 -5.77
C SER A 136 4.41 -5.53 -4.78
N ASP A 137 5.65 -5.70 -5.21
CA ASP A 137 6.88 -5.54 -4.41
C ASP A 137 6.99 -4.16 -3.72
N ILE A 138 6.29 -3.13 -4.24
CA ILE A 138 6.26 -1.78 -3.64
C ILE A 138 5.49 -1.77 -2.31
N THR A 139 4.74 -2.80 -1.99
CA THR A 139 4.14 -3.03 -0.67
C THR A 139 5.18 -2.94 0.45
N ALA A 140 6.44 -3.26 0.17
CA ALA A 140 7.55 -3.07 1.11
C ALA A 140 7.67 -1.62 1.58
N PHE A 141 7.61 -0.66 0.66
CA PHE A 141 7.59 0.77 0.98
C PHE A 141 6.28 1.20 1.64
N HIS A 142 5.13 0.65 1.21
CA HIS A 142 3.85 0.97 1.83
C HIS A 142 3.84 0.60 3.32
N SER A 143 4.25 -0.62 3.64
CA SER A 143 4.32 -1.11 5.01
C SER A 143 5.32 -0.32 5.85
N HIS A 144 6.54 -0.10 5.33
CA HIS A 144 7.58 0.64 6.04
C HIS A 144 7.16 2.10 6.31
N LEU A 145 6.69 2.83 5.30
CA LEU A 145 6.25 4.22 5.44
C LEU A 145 5.03 4.36 6.35
N HIS A 146 4.14 3.35 6.37
CA HIS A 146 3.05 3.31 7.32
C HIS A 146 3.56 3.29 8.77
N THR A 147 4.62 2.53 9.09
CA THR A 147 5.21 2.54 10.45
C THR A 147 5.83 3.89 10.82
N LEU A 148 6.23 4.67 9.82
CA LEU A 148 6.73 6.03 9.99
C LEU A 148 5.61 7.09 10.03
N GLY A 149 4.33 6.70 9.84
CA GLY A 149 3.16 7.58 9.86
C GLY A 149 2.87 8.29 8.54
N TYR A 150 3.42 7.83 7.41
CA TYR A 150 3.23 8.44 6.10
C TYR A 150 2.29 7.62 5.20
N PRO A 151 1.27 8.26 4.60
CA PRO A 151 0.46 7.66 3.57
C PRO A 151 1.23 7.39 2.27
N THR A 152 0.76 6.39 1.52
CA THR A 152 1.31 5.98 0.22
C THR A 152 0.17 5.67 -0.76
N LEU A 153 0.51 5.40 -2.04
CA LEU A 153 -0.48 5.06 -3.06
C LEU A 153 -0.21 3.66 -3.62
N HIS A 154 -1.03 2.67 -3.23
CA HIS A 154 -1.16 1.46 -4.04
C HIS A 154 -1.83 1.86 -5.35
N SER A 155 -1.18 1.62 -6.48
CA SER A 155 -1.65 2.09 -7.79
C SER A 155 -0.89 1.44 -8.93
N VAL A 156 -1.36 1.67 -10.16
CA VAL A 156 -0.60 1.34 -11.38
C VAL A 156 0.81 1.93 -11.34
N MET A 157 1.74 1.23 -12.00
CA MET A 157 3.14 1.63 -12.22
C MET A 157 3.37 1.98 -13.69
N THR A 158 4.58 2.43 -14.09
CA THR A 158 4.79 2.84 -15.48
C THR A 158 4.57 1.70 -16.47
N ILE A 159 4.97 0.48 -16.13
CA ILE A 159 4.75 -0.70 -16.99
C ILE A 159 3.28 -1.05 -17.24
N ASN A 160 2.36 -0.44 -16.52
CA ASN A 160 0.93 -0.65 -16.72
C ASN A 160 0.30 0.40 -17.65
N ILE A 161 1.07 1.42 -18.08
CA ILE A 161 0.62 2.52 -18.93
C ILE A 161 1.21 2.35 -20.33
N TRP A 162 0.39 1.91 -21.26
CA TRP A 162 0.73 1.71 -22.67
C TRP A 162 -0.07 2.66 -23.53
N GLU A 163 0.33 2.89 -24.77
CA GLU A 163 -0.36 3.79 -25.68
C GLU A 163 -1.84 3.39 -25.87
N GLU A 164 -2.11 2.10 -26.00
CA GLU A 164 -3.45 1.56 -26.26
C GLU A 164 -4.41 1.69 -25.08
N ASN A 165 -3.90 1.74 -23.84
CA ASN A 165 -4.74 1.83 -22.65
C ASN A 165 -4.61 3.17 -21.92
N MET A 166 -3.84 4.10 -22.47
CA MET A 166 -3.50 5.38 -21.83
C MET A 166 -4.76 6.17 -21.45
N GLY A 167 -4.81 6.59 -20.18
CA GLY A 167 -5.93 7.37 -19.65
C GLY A 167 -7.18 6.55 -19.33
N ASN A 168 -7.07 5.22 -19.17
CA ASN A 168 -8.14 4.40 -18.63
C ASN A 168 -8.50 4.80 -17.18
N GLU A 169 -9.48 4.14 -16.59
CA GLU A 169 -9.98 4.44 -15.25
C GLU A 169 -8.92 4.28 -14.16
N TYR A 170 -8.01 3.29 -14.30
CA TYR A 170 -6.95 3.02 -13.32
C TYR A 170 -5.90 4.13 -13.32
N HIS A 171 -5.50 4.61 -14.50
CA HIS A 171 -4.60 5.76 -14.63
C HIS A 171 -5.24 7.04 -14.10
N LYS A 172 -6.54 7.26 -14.41
CA LYS A 172 -7.31 8.41 -13.91
C LYS A 172 -7.44 8.35 -12.38
N SER A 173 -7.59 7.15 -11.80
CA SER A 173 -7.67 7.00 -10.34
C SER A 173 -6.39 7.44 -9.65
N LEU A 174 -5.21 7.09 -10.20
CA LEU A 174 -3.91 7.58 -9.70
C LEU A 174 -3.82 9.11 -9.78
N ILE A 175 -4.19 9.70 -10.93
CA ILE A 175 -4.17 11.18 -11.09
C ILE A 175 -5.13 11.85 -10.09
N ASN A 176 -6.33 11.30 -9.90
CA ASN A 176 -7.30 11.80 -8.93
C ASN A 176 -6.76 11.71 -7.50
N ALA A 177 -6.10 10.59 -7.16
CA ALA A 177 -5.44 10.41 -5.89
C ALA A 177 -4.34 11.47 -5.67
N LEU A 178 -3.44 11.67 -6.62
CA LEU A 178 -2.38 12.68 -6.53
C LEU A 178 -2.92 14.11 -6.41
N ARG A 179 -4.06 14.39 -7.05
CA ARG A 179 -4.76 15.70 -6.99
C ARG A 179 -5.61 15.90 -5.73
N GLY A 180 -5.54 15.00 -4.76
CA GLY A 180 -6.25 15.14 -3.50
C GLY A 180 -7.78 14.98 -3.59
N LYS A 181 -8.32 14.34 -4.64
CA LYS A 181 -9.75 14.08 -4.75
C LYS A 181 -10.13 12.91 -3.84
N THR A 182 -11.31 12.98 -3.21
CA THR A 182 -11.89 11.79 -2.59
C THR A 182 -12.02 10.67 -3.62
N LEU A 183 -11.62 9.47 -3.25
CA LEU A 183 -11.74 8.30 -4.10
C LEU A 183 -12.99 7.52 -3.69
N ASN A 184 -13.87 7.29 -4.65
CA ASN A 184 -15.10 6.53 -4.46
C ASN A 184 -15.12 5.39 -5.46
N TYR A 185 -15.37 4.17 -4.98
CA TYR A 185 -15.40 2.96 -5.77
C TYR A 185 -16.65 2.17 -5.44
N ASP A 186 -17.51 2.03 -6.42
CA ASP A 186 -18.60 1.06 -6.41
C ASP A 186 -18.11 -0.21 -7.10
N PHE A 187 -18.40 -1.36 -6.53
CA PHE A 187 -17.99 -2.65 -7.08
C PHE A 187 -19.03 -3.73 -6.82
N GLU A 188 -19.03 -4.77 -7.65
CA GLU A 188 -20.04 -5.81 -7.58
C GLU A 188 -19.96 -6.62 -6.29
N PRO A 189 -21.09 -6.95 -5.66
CA PRO A 189 -21.14 -7.83 -4.52
C PRO A 189 -20.70 -9.27 -4.90
N HIS A 190 -19.84 -9.86 -4.07
CA HIS A 190 -19.45 -11.27 -4.22
C HIS A 190 -20.27 -12.17 -3.27
N PRO A 191 -20.69 -13.40 -3.68
CA PRO A 191 -21.48 -14.30 -2.81
C PRO A 191 -20.82 -14.65 -1.48
N ALA A 192 -19.48 -14.70 -1.42
CA ALA A 192 -18.70 -14.99 -0.23
C ALA A 192 -18.51 -13.78 0.70
N ASN A 193 -19.05 -12.60 0.37
CA ASN A 193 -18.88 -11.41 1.20
C ASN A 193 -19.51 -11.56 2.59
N HIS A 194 -18.81 -11.08 3.62
CA HIS A 194 -19.41 -10.83 4.94
C HIS A 194 -19.93 -9.39 5.00
N SER A 195 -21.25 -9.25 5.05
CA SER A 195 -21.90 -7.93 5.07
C SER A 195 -21.58 -7.16 6.34
N GLY A 196 -21.47 -5.83 6.21
CA GLY A 196 -21.25 -4.91 7.31
C GLY A 196 -20.73 -3.56 6.82
N THR A 197 -20.45 -2.70 7.77
CA THR A 197 -19.82 -1.39 7.49
C THR A 197 -18.58 -1.22 8.36
N ALA A 198 -17.55 -0.59 7.80
CA ALA A 198 -16.33 -0.29 8.53
C ALA A 198 -15.86 1.13 8.24
N LYS A 199 -15.26 1.76 9.27
CA LYS A 199 -14.54 3.02 9.13
C LYS A 199 -13.19 2.90 9.84
N GLY A 200 -12.11 3.17 9.13
CA GLY A 200 -10.76 3.06 9.67
C GLY A 200 -9.71 3.51 8.66
N ILE A 201 -8.47 3.57 9.11
CA ILE A 201 -7.34 3.82 8.20
C ILE A 201 -7.17 2.60 7.30
N LEU A 202 -7.09 2.82 5.99
CA LEU A 202 -6.81 1.77 5.02
C LEU A 202 -5.31 1.47 4.98
N VAL A 203 -4.95 0.21 5.09
CA VAL A 203 -3.56 -0.27 5.01
C VAL A 203 -3.51 -1.58 4.24
N GLY A 204 -2.33 -2.03 3.82
CA GLY A 204 -2.20 -3.31 3.16
C GLY A 204 -1.37 -3.30 1.89
N GLY A 205 -1.66 -4.22 0.99
CA GLY A 205 -0.99 -4.45 -0.29
C GLY A 205 -0.84 -5.93 -0.60
N ASN A 206 0.26 -6.31 -1.25
CA ASN A 206 0.54 -7.69 -1.61
C ASN A 206 0.75 -8.57 -0.36
N LEU A 207 0.02 -9.68 -0.27
CA LEU A 207 -0.02 -10.54 0.91
C LEU A 207 1.34 -11.18 1.21
N SER A 208 2.06 -11.66 0.18
CA SER A 208 3.40 -12.25 0.31
C SER A 208 4.38 -11.25 0.92
N LEU A 209 4.30 -9.98 0.53
CA LEU A 209 5.15 -8.92 1.07
C LEU A 209 4.78 -8.60 2.51
N LEU A 210 3.50 -8.50 2.84
CA LEU A 210 3.04 -8.30 4.22
C LEU A 210 3.50 -9.43 5.14
N TYR A 211 3.39 -10.67 4.66
CA TYR A 211 3.87 -11.85 5.36
C TYR A 211 5.39 -11.82 5.58
N SER A 212 6.16 -11.50 4.52
CA SER A 212 7.64 -11.52 4.58
C SER A 212 8.22 -10.50 5.56
N MET A 213 7.46 -9.45 5.89
CA MET A 213 7.90 -8.38 6.80
C MET A 213 7.36 -8.52 8.23
N LEU A 214 6.68 -9.64 8.57
CA LEU A 214 6.22 -9.87 9.95
C LEU A 214 7.39 -9.76 10.93
N GLU A 215 7.13 -9.15 12.09
CA GLU A 215 8.09 -8.93 13.19
C GLU A 215 9.34 -8.11 12.84
N SER A 216 9.42 -7.54 11.64
CA SER A 216 10.44 -6.55 11.29
C SER A 216 10.03 -5.12 11.70
N VAL A 217 10.96 -4.17 11.62
CA VAL A 217 10.68 -2.74 11.81
C VAL A 217 9.70 -2.17 10.77
N SER A 218 9.50 -2.90 9.68
CA SER A 218 8.56 -2.57 8.60
C SER A 218 7.23 -3.33 8.73
N SER A 219 7.01 -4.09 9.80
CA SER A 219 5.78 -4.87 10.00
C SER A 219 4.58 -3.95 10.19
N ILE A 220 3.60 -4.11 9.29
CA ILE A 220 2.40 -3.26 9.26
C ILE A 220 1.60 -3.35 10.56
N ASN A 221 1.13 -2.21 11.06
CA ASN A 221 0.16 -2.18 12.15
C ASN A 221 -1.26 -2.18 11.56
N THR A 222 -2.05 -3.20 11.89
CA THR A 222 -3.41 -3.42 11.39
C THR A 222 -4.50 -3.19 12.43
N ASP A 223 -4.15 -2.96 13.69
CA ASP A 223 -5.12 -2.81 14.78
C ASP A 223 -6.02 -1.57 14.57
N GLY A 224 -7.34 -1.78 14.62
CA GLY A 224 -8.34 -0.74 14.37
C GLY A 224 -8.44 -0.25 12.92
N LYS A 225 -7.87 -0.98 11.94
CA LYS A 225 -7.75 -0.55 10.54
C LYS A 225 -8.54 -1.42 9.58
N ILE A 226 -8.71 -0.95 8.34
CA ILE A 226 -9.20 -1.74 7.21
C ILE A 226 -7.96 -2.27 6.49
N LEU A 227 -7.87 -3.60 6.36
CA LEU A 227 -6.77 -4.26 5.65
C LEU A 227 -7.18 -4.56 4.21
N PHE A 228 -6.36 -4.15 3.26
CA PHE A 228 -6.42 -4.57 1.86
C PHE A 228 -5.34 -5.61 1.59
N ILE A 229 -5.70 -6.71 0.93
CA ILE A 229 -4.76 -7.74 0.48
C ILE A 229 -5.03 -8.13 -0.97
N GLU A 230 -4.00 -8.44 -1.70
CA GLU A 230 -4.03 -9.03 -3.06
C GLU A 230 -2.79 -9.90 -3.25
N ASP A 231 -2.80 -10.86 -4.20
CA ASP A 231 -1.59 -11.62 -4.53
C ASP A 231 -1.64 -12.21 -5.93
N VAL A 232 -0.50 -12.75 -6.40
CA VAL A 232 -0.37 -13.33 -7.74
C VAL A 232 0.58 -14.51 -7.76
N GLY A 233 0.16 -15.60 -8.45
CA GLY A 233 1.04 -16.71 -8.81
C GLY A 233 1.37 -17.67 -7.66
N GLU A 234 0.74 -17.50 -6.51
CA GLU A 234 0.95 -18.32 -5.33
C GLU A 234 0.23 -19.68 -5.42
N ASN A 235 0.67 -20.64 -4.60
CA ASN A 235 -0.12 -21.85 -4.35
C ASN A 235 -1.18 -21.56 -3.28
N ILE A 236 -2.35 -22.19 -3.38
CA ILE A 236 -3.46 -21.96 -2.46
C ILE A 236 -3.06 -22.25 -0.99
N TYR A 237 -2.31 -23.32 -0.74
CA TYR A 237 -1.80 -23.64 0.61
C TYR A 237 -0.85 -22.57 1.14
N HIS A 238 -0.16 -21.84 0.26
CA HIS A 238 0.73 -20.76 0.66
C HIS A 238 -0.06 -19.53 1.08
N ILE A 239 -1.16 -19.21 0.36
CA ILE A 239 -2.12 -18.17 0.78
C ILE A 239 -2.65 -18.49 2.20
N GLU A 240 -3.09 -19.73 2.45
CA GLU A 240 -3.52 -20.15 3.79
C GLU A 240 -2.42 -19.94 4.83
N ARG A 241 -1.20 -20.42 4.54
CA ARG A 241 -0.05 -20.29 5.45
C ARG A 241 0.24 -18.84 5.81
N MET A 242 0.21 -17.93 4.82
CA MET A 242 0.44 -16.51 5.03
C MET A 242 -0.65 -15.88 5.90
N LEU A 243 -1.93 -16.19 5.65
CA LEU A 243 -3.04 -15.72 6.46
C LEU A 243 -2.99 -16.27 7.89
N VAL A 244 -2.70 -17.55 8.08
CA VAL A 244 -2.50 -18.15 9.40
C VAL A 244 -1.34 -17.49 10.16
N ALA A 245 -0.25 -17.15 9.46
CA ALA A 245 0.87 -16.43 10.07
C ALA A 245 0.48 -15.01 10.50
N LEU A 246 -0.26 -14.27 9.66
CA LEU A 246 -0.79 -12.95 10.02
C LEU A 246 -1.75 -13.05 11.22
N ASP A 247 -2.60 -14.06 11.24
CA ASP A 247 -3.53 -14.29 12.34
C ASP A 247 -2.80 -14.56 13.66
N ARG A 248 -1.83 -15.49 13.65
CA ARG A 248 -0.99 -15.82 14.81
C ARG A 248 -0.17 -14.63 15.30
N ALA A 249 0.27 -13.75 14.40
CA ALA A 249 0.94 -12.49 14.71
C ALA A 249 -0.04 -11.41 15.21
N GLY A 250 -1.34 -11.72 15.34
CA GLY A 250 -2.37 -10.80 15.84
C GLY A 250 -2.80 -9.72 14.84
N LYS A 251 -2.40 -9.85 13.56
CA LYS A 251 -2.68 -8.84 12.52
C LYS A 251 -4.13 -8.85 12.03
N LEU A 252 -4.89 -9.94 12.25
CA LEU A 252 -6.25 -10.07 11.75
C LEU A 252 -7.33 -9.81 12.81
N LYS A 253 -7.10 -10.10 14.08
CA LYS A 253 -8.13 -10.02 15.15
C LYS A 253 -8.64 -8.61 15.44
N GLY A 254 -7.82 -7.58 15.20
CA GLY A 254 -8.13 -6.18 15.52
C GLY A 254 -8.63 -5.36 14.32
N LEU A 255 -8.88 -5.99 13.17
CA LEU A 255 -9.35 -5.31 11.98
C LEU A 255 -10.74 -4.70 12.15
N LYS A 256 -11.02 -3.63 11.42
CA LYS A 256 -12.35 -3.06 11.21
C LYS A 256 -13.01 -3.61 9.95
N GLY A 257 -12.23 -4.06 8.97
CA GLY A 257 -12.70 -4.65 7.72
C GLY A 257 -11.55 -5.27 6.95
N LEU A 258 -11.87 -6.21 6.05
CA LEU A 258 -10.94 -6.84 5.13
C LEU A 258 -11.42 -6.63 3.69
N ILE A 259 -10.56 -6.10 2.85
CA ILE A 259 -10.77 -5.94 1.41
C ILE A 259 -9.83 -6.92 0.71
N VAL A 260 -10.39 -7.87 -0.01
CA VAL A 260 -9.64 -8.81 -0.85
C VAL A 260 -9.72 -8.32 -2.30
N GLY A 261 -8.59 -7.91 -2.84
CA GLY A 261 -8.42 -7.57 -4.24
C GLY A 261 -8.22 -8.81 -5.10
N SER A 262 -7.53 -8.67 -6.23
CA SER A 262 -7.31 -9.81 -7.10
C SER A 262 -6.39 -10.85 -6.45
N MET A 263 -6.82 -12.10 -6.46
CA MET A 263 -6.02 -13.29 -6.16
C MET A 263 -5.74 -14.00 -7.50
N ASN A 264 -4.79 -13.45 -8.27
CA ASN A 264 -4.62 -13.81 -9.67
C ASN A 264 -3.64 -15.00 -9.84
N LYS A 265 -3.97 -15.92 -10.78
CA LYS A 265 -3.13 -17.09 -11.11
C LYS A 265 -2.77 -17.93 -9.88
N ILE A 266 -3.68 -18.01 -8.91
CA ILE A 266 -3.48 -18.91 -7.75
C ILE A 266 -3.55 -20.36 -8.25
N LYS A 267 -2.56 -21.15 -7.89
CA LYS A 267 -2.47 -22.56 -8.25
C LYS A 267 -3.21 -23.38 -7.22
N ILE A 268 -4.29 -24.01 -7.62
CA ILE A 268 -5.05 -24.95 -6.80
C ILE A 268 -4.38 -26.32 -6.96
N ASP A 269 -4.05 -26.94 -5.84
CA ASP A 269 -3.51 -28.29 -5.78
C ASP A 269 -4.65 -29.23 -5.34
N ASP A 270 -5.16 -30.03 -6.27
CA ASP A 270 -6.27 -30.95 -6.05
C ASP A 270 -5.96 -32.00 -4.97
N TYR A 271 -4.68 -32.22 -4.66
CA TYR A 271 -4.27 -33.17 -3.62
C TYR A 271 -4.50 -32.64 -2.21
N TYR A 272 -4.38 -31.33 -1.99
CA TYR A 272 -4.49 -30.71 -0.67
C TYR A 272 -5.80 -29.97 -0.44
N PHE A 273 -6.41 -29.41 -1.49
CA PHE A 273 -7.55 -28.51 -1.36
C PHE A 273 -8.64 -28.77 -2.42
N ASP A 274 -9.79 -29.18 -1.94
CA ASP A 274 -11.06 -29.14 -2.70
C ASP A 274 -11.83 -27.88 -2.27
N SER A 275 -11.13 -26.70 -2.30
CA SER A 275 -11.65 -25.43 -1.78
C SER A 275 -11.33 -24.30 -2.73
N THR A 276 -12.18 -23.28 -2.77
CA THR A 276 -11.92 -22.04 -3.46
C THR A 276 -10.96 -21.14 -2.65
N ILE A 277 -10.43 -20.10 -3.27
CA ILE A 277 -9.59 -19.12 -2.56
C ILE A 277 -10.41 -18.38 -1.49
N GLU A 278 -11.69 -18.15 -1.72
CA GLU A 278 -12.62 -17.54 -0.78
C GLU A 278 -12.80 -18.43 0.46
N ASP A 279 -12.95 -19.75 0.26
CA ASP A 279 -13.07 -20.72 1.35
C ASP A 279 -11.83 -20.70 2.24
N VAL A 280 -10.64 -20.63 1.64
CA VAL A 280 -9.37 -20.55 2.37
C VAL A 280 -9.28 -19.25 3.18
N ILE A 281 -9.62 -18.11 2.55
CA ILE A 281 -9.59 -16.81 3.25
C ILE A 281 -10.63 -16.79 4.38
N LEU A 282 -11.85 -17.25 4.12
CA LEU A 282 -12.91 -17.32 5.13
C LEU A 282 -12.61 -18.35 6.23
N GLY A 283 -11.91 -19.44 5.92
CA GLY A 283 -11.45 -20.41 6.90
C GLY A 283 -10.58 -19.78 8.00
N VAL A 284 -9.79 -18.77 7.65
CA VAL A 284 -8.94 -18.06 8.60
C VAL A 284 -9.62 -16.80 9.16
N CYS A 285 -10.24 -15.99 8.29
CA CYS A 285 -10.75 -14.65 8.62
C CYS A 285 -12.22 -14.66 9.04
N GLY A 286 -13.02 -15.65 8.61
CA GLY A 286 -14.47 -15.69 8.78
C GLY A 286 -14.95 -15.81 10.22
N LYS A 287 -14.08 -16.20 11.15
CA LYS A 287 -14.36 -16.22 12.60
C LYS A 287 -14.48 -14.83 13.22
N TYR A 288 -14.09 -13.78 12.51
CA TYR A 288 -14.15 -12.39 12.97
C TYR A 288 -15.42 -11.69 12.49
N ASN A 289 -15.90 -10.71 13.27
CA ASN A 289 -17.17 -10.01 13.03
C ASN A 289 -17.04 -8.73 12.19
N TYR A 290 -15.93 -8.55 11.44
CA TYR A 290 -15.79 -7.41 10.57
C TYR A 290 -16.26 -7.74 9.13
N PRO A 291 -16.68 -6.72 8.34
CA PRO A 291 -17.02 -6.94 6.94
C PRO A 291 -15.82 -7.43 6.13
N ILE A 292 -16.07 -8.38 5.24
CA ILE A 292 -15.09 -8.90 4.27
C ILE A 292 -15.70 -8.74 2.88
N CYS A 293 -14.98 -8.11 1.95
CA CYS A 293 -15.39 -8.08 0.54
C CYS A 293 -14.30 -8.70 -0.33
N PHE A 294 -14.75 -9.36 -1.39
CA PHE A 294 -13.91 -10.00 -2.41
C PHE A 294 -14.02 -9.25 -3.75
N ASP A 295 -13.12 -9.56 -4.67
CA ASP A 295 -13.08 -9.03 -6.04
C ASP A 295 -12.99 -7.50 -6.13
N PHE A 296 -12.42 -6.84 -5.10
CA PHE A 296 -12.15 -5.42 -5.20
C PHE A 296 -11.19 -5.14 -6.38
N PRO A 297 -11.48 -4.15 -7.27
CA PRO A 297 -10.75 -3.97 -8.53
C PRO A 297 -9.34 -3.37 -8.35
N ALA A 298 -8.50 -4.04 -7.57
CA ALA A 298 -7.09 -3.69 -7.37
C ALA A 298 -6.23 -4.95 -7.22
N GLY A 299 -5.09 -4.97 -7.91
CA GLY A 299 -4.12 -6.07 -7.89
C GLY A 299 -3.54 -6.39 -9.26
N HIS A 300 -3.33 -7.69 -9.56
CA HIS A 300 -2.58 -8.17 -10.72
C HIS A 300 -3.44 -8.72 -11.88
N ASP A 301 -4.74 -8.56 -11.86
CA ASP A 301 -5.67 -9.04 -12.91
C ASP A 301 -5.93 -8.02 -14.04
N GLY A 302 -5.19 -6.92 -14.08
CA GLY A 302 -5.37 -5.82 -15.02
C GLY A 302 -6.27 -4.71 -14.49
N LYS A 303 -7.05 -4.96 -13.42
CA LYS A 303 -7.81 -3.96 -12.68
C LYS A 303 -6.96 -3.48 -11.51
N ASN A 304 -6.66 -2.18 -11.45
CA ASN A 304 -5.84 -1.66 -10.36
C ASN A 304 -6.14 -0.19 -10.06
N VAL A 305 -7.29 0.06 -9.42
CA VAL A 305 -7.64 1.40 -8.95
C VAL A 305 -6.70 1.85 -7.83
N ALA A 306 -6.45 3.15 -7.74
CA ALA A 306 -5.54 3.69 -6.73
C ALA A 306 -6.16 3.68 -5.33
N LEU A 307 -5.41 3.21 -4.34
CA LEU A 307 -5.78 3.22 -2.92
C LEU A 307 -4.80 4.10 -2.14
N ARG A 308 -5.32 5.10 -1.41
CA ARG A 308 -4.51 5.85 -0.43
C ARG A 308 -4.37 5.02 0.84
N LEU A 309 -3.27 4.30 0.95
CA LEU A 309 -2.90 3.59 2.15
C LEU A 309 -2.40 4.59 3.21
N GLY A 310 -2.82 4.42 4.45
CA GLY A 310 -2.55 5.36 5.54
C GLY A 310 -3.61 6.46 5.70
N CYS A 311 -4.65 6.50 4.85
CA CYS A 311 -5.75 7.46 4.94
C CYS A 311 -7.04 6.82 5.46
N MET A 312 -7.94 7.68 5.99
CA MET A 312 -9.25 7.25 6.49
C MET A 312 -10.12 6.75 5.34
N ALA A 313 -10.70 5.58 5.51
CA ALA A 313 -11.63 4.97 4.57
C ALA A 313 -12.93 4.54 5.24
N SER A 314 -13.99 4.47 4.44
CA SER A 314 -15.29 3.91 4.81
C SER A 314 -15.66 2.82 3.82
N LEU A 315 -15.94 1.63 4.32
CA LEU A 315 -16.32 0.45 3.55
C LEU A 315 -17.77 0.08 3.89
N VAL A 316 -18.57 -0.15 2.85
CA VAL A 316 -19.93 -0.69 2.95
C VAL A 316 -19.97 -1.97 2.13
N VAL A 317 -20.43 -3.07 2.75
CA VAL A 317 -20.57 -4.38 2.10
C VAL A 317 -21.99 -4.87 2.40
N THR A 318 -22.80 -4.99 1.37
CA THR A 318 -24.15 -5.53 1.46
C THR A 318 -24.36 -6.62 0.39
N LYS A 319 -25.53 -7.25 0.38
CA LYS A 319 -25.89 -8.21 -0.68
C LYS A 319 -26.17 -7.54 -2.03
N GLY A 320 -26.51 -6.25 -2.04
CA GLY A 320 -26.89 -5.51 -3.25
C GLY A 320 -25.88 -4.49 -3.72
N GLU A 321 -24.96 -4.07 -2.85
CA GLU A 321 -23.96 -3.05 -3.19
C GLU A 321 -22.70 -3.18 -2.34
N CYS A 322 -21.57 -2.87 -2.93
CA CYS A 322 -20.30 -2.68 -2.22
C CYS A 322 -19.71 -1.32 -2.59
N HIS A 323 -19.28 -0.58 -1.59
CA HIS A 323 -18.74 0.77 -1.77
C HIS A 323 -17.53 1.02 -0.88
N LEU A 324 -16.49 1.62 -1.44
CA LEU A 324 -15.32 2.10 -0.70
C LEU A 324 -15.10 3.58 -0.98
N THR A 325 -15.13 4.39 0.08
CA THR A 325 -14.71 5.81 0.04
C THR A 325 -13.38 5.97 0.76
N ILE A 326 -12.40 6.65 0.15
CA ILE A 326 -11.12 7.01 0.77
C ILE A 326 -10.96 8.52 0.73
N ASN A 327 -10.83 9.13 1.90
CA ASN A 327 -10.67 10.59 2.02
C ASN A 327 -9.31 11.07 1.52
N SER A 328 -9.24 12.36 1.20
CA SER A 328 -8.01 13.06 0.86
C SER A 328 -7.12 13.27 2.08
#